data_33867c2139c49feaafa656b00709baba
#
_entry.id   33867c2139c49feaafa656b00709baba
#
_cell.length_a   1.000
_cell.length_b   1.000
_cell.length_c   1.000
_cell.angle_alpha   90.00
_cell.angle_beta   90.00
_cell.angle_gamma   90.00
#
_symmetry.space_group_name_H-M   'P 1'
#
loop_
_entity.id
_entity.type
_entity.pdbx_description
1 polymer ?
#
loop_
_entity_poly.entity_id
_entity_poly.type
_entity_poly.pdbx_seq_one_letter_code
_entity_poly.pdbx_strand_id
1 'polypeptide(L)'
;MAGPDASHFRCKESPLKNPFVITLALALLSPTAALAHAHLLEERPAANATVTAAPTVLSLKFSEAISLKFSGIKLSGPDEADIGLGAAALDPSDDARLAVPVVGTLAPAEYAVTWHALSSDGHKTSGTYVFTVK
;
A
#
# COMPACT_ATOMS: atom_id res chain seq x y z
N MET A 1 44.52 26.91 79.90
CA MET A 1 44.31 27.80 78.76
C MET A 1 43.64 27.00 77.63
N ALA A 2 42.45 27.38 77.30
CA ALA A 2 41.62 26.64 76.40
C ALA A 2 42.07 26.88 74.97
N GLY A 3 42.24 25.81 74.17
CA GLY A 3 42.41 25.83 72.72
C GLY A 3 41.06 25.88 72.03
N PRO A 4 40.93 26.59 70.93
CA PRO A 4 39.64 26.75 70.25
C PRO A 4 39.32 25.55 69.43
N ASP A 5 38.04 25.28 69.48
CA ASP A 5 37.24 24.31 68.80
C ASP A 5 37.34 24.44 67.28
N ALA A 6 37.68 23.39 66.59
CA ALA A 6 37.64 23.30 65.13
C ALA A 6 36.27 22.79 64.70
N SER A 7 35.39 23.68 64.37
CA SER A 7 34.10 23.35 63.79
C SER A 7 34.26 22.70 62.41
N HIS A 8 33.89 21.43 62.35
CA HIS A 8 33.76 20.68 61.10
C HIS A 8 32.64 21.26 60.26
N PHE A 9 32.99 21.93 59.18
CA PHE A 9 32.06 22.21 58.10
C PHE A 9 31.87 20.90 57.31
N ARG A 10 30.74 20.29 57.52
CA ARG A 10 30.31 19.13 56.73
C ARG A 10 29.62 19.66 55.42
N CYS A 11 30.34 19.62 54.32
CA CYS A 11 29.73 19.84 53.01
C CYS A 11 28.71 18.76 52.74
N LYS A 12 27.48 19.17 52.67
CA LYS A 12 26.37 18.31 52.26
C LYS A 12 26.41 18.14 50.75
N GLU A 13 26.95 17.02 50.29
CA GLU A 13 26.92 16.67 48.88
C GLU A 13 25.47 16.40 48.49
N SER A 14 24.99 17.15 47.51
CA SER A 14 23.68 16.94 46.89
C SER A 14 23.76 15.67 46.03
N PRO A 15 22.76 14.78 46.07
CA PRO A 15 22.77 13.62 45.22
C PRO A 15 22.68 14.03 43.76
N LEU A 16 23.63 13.56 42.95
CA LEU A 16 23.59 13.65 41.52
C LEU A 16 22.26 13.04 41.03
N LYS A 17 21.45 13.90 40.42
CA LYS A 17 20.29 13.47 39.66
C LYS A 17 20.81 12.66 38.46
N ASN A 18 20.55 11.37 38.47
CA ASN A 18 20.93 10.46 37.40
C ASN A 18 20.44 10.99 36.04
N PRO A 19 21.33 11.30 35.10
CA PRO A 19 20.94 11.68 33.74
C PRO A 19 20.39 10.47 32.91
N PHE A 20 20.39 9.29 33.52
CA PHE A 20 20.02 8.05 32.85
C PHE A 20 18.51 7.84 32.68
N VAL A 21 17.66 8.61 33.36
CA VAL A 21 16.21 8.45 33.30
C VAL A 21 15.60 9.25 32.14
N ILE A 22 16.29 10.24 31.60
CA ILE A 22 15.76 11.08 30.52
C ILE A 22 15.99 10.47 29.13
N THR A 23 16.94 9.56 28.99
CA THR A 23 17.29 8.96 27.69
C THR A 23 16.32 7.83 27.25
N LEU A 24 15.53 7.28 28.16
CA LEU A 24 14.62 6.16 27.85
C LEU A 24 13.24 6.61 27.34
N ALA A 25 12.88 7.86 27.52
CA ALA A 25 11.57 8.37 27.10
C ALA A 25 11.55 8.84 25.63
N LEU A 26 12.70 9.00 24.96
CA LEU A 26 12.80 9.49 23.59
C LEU A 26 12.85 8.40 22.54
N ALA A 27 12.95 7.13 22.95
CA ALA A 27 13.08 5.97 22.04
C ALA A 27 11.73 5.40 21.56
N LEU A 28 10.59 5.94 22.00
CA LEU A 28 9.26 5.40 21.67
C LEU A 28 8.49 6.20 20.62
N LEU A 29 9.09 7.26 20.07
CA LEU A 29 8.53 7.93 18.87
C LEU A 29 9.30 7.45 17.61
N SER A 30 9.30 6.15 17.37
CA SER A 30 9.58 5.67 16.02
C SER A 30 8.40 6.10 15.15
N PRO A 31 8.59 6.95 14.11
CA PRO A 31 7.55 7.15 13.14
C PRO A 31 7.30 5.80 12.49
N THR A 32 6.16 5.19 12.77
CA THR A 32 5.65 4.13 11.92
C THR A 32 5.46 4.78 10.56
N ALA A 33 6.36 4.49 9.61
CA ALA A 33 6.12 4.81 8.22
C ALA A 33 4.82 4.10 7.86
N ALA A 34 3.73 4.86 7.83
CA ALA A 34 2.50 4.38 7.24
C ALA A 34 2.85 4.05 5.79
N LEU A 35 2.79 2.76 5.43
CA LEU A 35 2.93 2.31 4.05
C LEU A 35 1.68 2.79 3.30
N ALA A 36 1.73 4.02 2.83
CA ALA A 36 0.67 4.72 2.13
C ALA A 36 0.76 4.44 0.62
N HIS A 37 0.83 3.16 0.23
CA HIS A 37 0.80 2.75 -1.17
C HIS A 37 -0.45 1.91 -1.38
N ALA A 38 -1.23 2.22 -2.40
CA ALA A 38 -2.35 1.38 -2.79
C ALA A 38 -1.84 0.00 -3.23
N HIS A 39 -2.11 -1.00 -2.42
CA HIS A 39 -1.81 -2.40 -2.76
C HIS A 39 -3.01 -3.03 -3.44
N LEU A 40 -2.76 -3.88 -4.43
CA LEU A 40 -3.80 -4.72 -5.01
C LEU A 40 -4.20 -5.79 -3.99
N LEU A 41 -5.46 -5.80 -3.58
CA LEU A 41 -6.02 -6.74 -2.61
C LEU A 41 -6.79 -7.86 -3.27
N GLU A 42 -7.48 -7.58 -4.38
CA GLU A 42 -8.32 -8.53 -5.09
C GLU A 42 -8.30 -8.20 -6.58
N GLU A 43 -8.19 -9.19 -7.40
CA GLU A 43 -8.36 -9.12 -8.85
C GLU A 43 -9.40 -10.13 -9.33
N ARG A 44 -10.18 -9.75 -10.35
CA ARG A 44 -11.15 -10.62 -11.01
C ARG A 44 -11.05 -10.44 -12.53
N PRO A 45 -10.74 -11.51 -13.26
CA PRO A 45 -10.39 -12.86 -12.78
C PRO A 45 -9.17 -12.85 -11.85
N ALA A 46 -9.08 -13.86 -10.96
CA ALA A 46 -7.94 -13.96 -10.03
C ALA A 46 -6.65 -14.30 -10.78
N ALA A 47 -5.51 -13.90 -10.23
CA ALA A 47 -4.19 -14.24 -10.78
C ALA A 47 -4.03 -15.75 -10.89
N ASN A 48 -3.53 -16.19 -12.04
CA ASN A 48 -3.33 -17.61 -12.40
C ASN A 48 -4.61 -18.46 -12.41
N ALA A 49 -5.80 -17.85 -12.38
CA ALA A 49 -7.05 -18.57 -12.48
C ALA A 49 -7.29 -19.07 -13.90
N THR A 50 -7.98 -20.19 -14.01
CA THR A 50 -8.57 -20.67 -15.26
C THR A 50 -10.08 -20.54 -15.15
N VAL A 51 -10.69 -19.79 -16.06
CA VAL A 51 -12.11 -19.54 -16.12
C VAL A 51 -12.72 -20.20 -17.35
N THR A 52 -13.92 -20.77 -17.19
CA THR A 52 -14.68 -21.39 -18.32
C THR A 52 -15.60 -20.40 -19.01
N ALA A 53 -16.00 -19.35 -18.31
CA ALA A 53 -16.74 -18.23 -18.88
C ALA A 53 -15.80 -17.06 -19.09
N ALA A 54 -15.72 -16.53 -20.32
CA ALA A 54 -14.91 -15.35 -20.62
C ALA A 54 -15.41 -14.16 -19.81
N PRO A 55 -14.54 -13.46 -19.07
CA PRO A 55 -14.94 -12.31 -18.29
C PRO A 55 -15.37 -11.16 -19.22
N THR A 56 -16.42 -10.46 -18.83
CA THR A 56 -16.94 -9.27 -19.53
C THR A 56 -16.46 -7.98 -18.86
N VAL A 57 -15.95 -8.08 -17.63
CA VAL A 57 -15.44 -6.97 -16.82
C VAL A 57 -14.20 -7.44 -16.08
N LEU A 58 -13.16 -6.62 -16.07
CA LEU A 58 -12.02 -6.76 -15.18
C LEU A 58 -12.23 -5.88 -13.95
N SER A 59 -12.02 -6.41 -12.76
CA SER A 59 -12.19 -5.67 -11.51
C SER A 59 -10.95 -5.81 -10.64
N LEU A 60 -10.45 -4.67 -10.17
CA LEU A 60 -9.31 -4.59 -9.25
C LEU A 60 -9.72 -3.83 -7.99
N LYS A 61 -9.49 -4.42 -6.83
CA LYS A 61 -9.69 -3.79 -5.52
C LYS A 61 -8.35 -3.46 -4.92
N PHE A 62 -8.19 -2.21 -4.53
CA PHE A 62 -7.00 -1.69 -3.86
C PHE A 62 -7.23 -1.47 -2.36
N SER A 63 -6.14 -1.32 -1.62
CA SER A 63 -6.17 -1.05 -0.17
C SER A 63 -6.61 0.37 0.18
N GLU A 64 -6.60 1.27 -0.80
CA GLU A 64 -6.93 2.69 -0.65
C GLU A 64 -7.70 3.19 -1.86
N ALA A 65 -8.38 4.33 -1.68
CA ALA A 65 -9.00 5.07 -2.78
C ALA A 65 -7.97 5.42 -3.86
N ILE A 66 -8.37 5.31 -5.12
CA ILE A 66 -7.53 5.62 -6.27
C ILE A 66 -8.12 6.72 -7.14
N SER A 67 -7.26 7.41 -7.86
CA SER A 67 -7.66 8.42 -8.84
C SER A 67 -7.96 7.76 -10.18
N LEU A 68 -9.22 7.78 -10.62
CA LEU A 68 -9.62 7.21 -11.91
C LEU A 68 -8.84 7.83 -13.08
N LYS A 69 -8.58 9.13 -13.03
CA LYS A 69 -7.88 9.85 -14.09
C LYS A 69 -6.46 9.32 -14.35
N PHE A 70 -5.81 8.80 -13.32
CA PHE A 70 -4.41 8.35 -13.35
C PHE A 70 -4.24 6.86 -13.05
N SER A 71 -5.32 6.11 -13.15
CA SER A 71 -5.33 4.67 -12.94
C SER A 71 -5.95 3.98 -14.16
N GLY A 72 -5.51 2.75 -14.45
CA GLY A 72 -6.05 2.04 -15.59
C GLY A 72 -5.52 0.62 -15.71
N ILE A 73 -6.08 -0.08 -16.70
CA ILE A 73 -5.79 -1.47 -17.03
C ILE A 73 -5.51 -1.56 -18.53
N LYS A 74 -4.54 -2.41 -18.89
CA LYS A 74 -4.30 -2.90 -20.23
C LYS A 74 -4.47 -4.41 -20.23
N LEU A 75 -5.17 -4.95 -21.21
CA LEU A 75 -5.32 -6.39 -21.41
C LEU A 75 -4.59 -6.81 -22.68
N SER A 76 -3.72 -7.78 -22.56
CA SER A 76 -2.99 -8.35 -23.68
C SER A 76 -3.32 -9.83 -23.83
N GLY A 77 -3.56 -10.25 -25.05
CA GLY A 77 -3.79 -11.65 -25.43
C GLY A 77 -2.53 -12.34 -25.88
N PRO A 78 -2.67 -13.52 -26.55
CA PRO A 78 -1.55 -14.21 -27.18
C PRO A 78 -0.79 -13.29 -28.13
N ASP A 79 0.53 -13.49 -28.24
CA ASP A 79 1.43 -12.68 -29.07
C ASP A 79 1.40 -11.17 -28.73
N GLU A 80 1.16 -10.85 -27.45
CA GLU A 80 1.06 -9.47 -26.94
C GLU A 80 0.00 -8.61 -27.63
N ALA A 81 -0.99 -9.24 -28.27
CA ALA A 81 -2.07 -8.53 -28.95
C ALA A 81 -2.88 -7.70 -27.97
N ASP A 82 -3.06 -6.43 -28.27
CA ASP A 82 -3.91 -5.53 -27.47
C ASP A 82 -5.38 -5.93 -27.59
N ILE A 83 -6.03 -6.15 -26.46
CA ILE A 83 -7.46 -6.42 -26.38
C ILE A 83 -8.18 -5.14 -26.00
N GLY A 84 -9.21 -4.79 -26.76
CA GLY A 84 -10.00 -3.58 -26.53
C GLY A 84 -10.72 -3.62 -25.18
N LEU A 85 -10.61 -2.53 -24.45
CA LEU A 85 -11.32 -2.30 -23.19
C LEU A 85 -12.23 -1.09 -23.31
N GLY A 86 -13.34 -1.12 -22.58
CA GLY A 86 -14.24 0.02 -22.45
C GLY A 86 -13.72 1.04 -21.44
N ALA A 87 -14.55 2.03 -21.14
CA ALA A 87 -14.20 3.08 -20.20
C ALA A 87 -14.06 2.52 -18.78
N ALA A 88 -12.92 2.82 -18.14
CA ALA A 88 -12.71 2.51 -16.73
C ALA A 88 -13.65 3.33 -15.85
N ALA A 89 -14.14 2.73 -14.78
CA ALA A 89 -14.96 3.39 -13.77
C ALA A 89 -14.60 2.91 -12.38
N LEU A 90 -14.79 3.77 -11.39
CA LEU A 90 -14.77 3.36 -9.98
C LEU A 90 -16.15 2.85 -9.58
N ASP A 91 -16.19 1.89 -8.65
CA ASP A 91 -17.45 1.47 -8.06
C ASP A 91 -18.08 2.65 -7.31
N PRO A 92 -19.38 2.94 -7.53
CA PRO A 92 -20.05 4.08 -6.86
C PRO A 92 -20.05 4.00 -5.32
N SER A 93 -19.92 2.81 -4.78
CA SER A 93 -19.87 2.56 -3.32
C SER A 93 -18.46 2.34 -2.78
N ASP A 94 -17.44 2.30 -3.65
CA ASP A 94 -16.08 1.91 -3.26
C ASP A 94 -15.03 2.51 -4.23
N ASP A 95 -14.50 3.67 -3.89
CA ASP A 95 -13.51 4.40 -4.68
C ASP A 95 -12.10 3.73 -4.71
N ALA A 96 -11.94 2.62 -4.01
CA ALA A 96 -10.78 1.74 -4.10
C ALA A 96 -10.97 0.57 -5.09
N ARG A 97 -12.14 0.46 -5.74
CA ARG A 97 -12.45 -0.58 -6.72
C ARG A 97 -12.56 0.00 -8.13
N LEU A 98 -11.67 -0.47 -8.99
CA LEU A 98 -11.66 -0.13 -10.42
C LEU A 98 -12.33 -1.25 -11.22
N ALA A 99 -13.23 -0.90 -12.12
CA ALA A 99 -13.87 -1.82 -13.06
C ALA A 99 -13.67 -1.34 -14.49
N VAL A 100 -13.31 -2.25 -15.38
CA VAL A 100 -13.07 -1.96 -16.80
C VAL A 100 -13.77 -3.03 -17.65
N PRO A 101 -14.76 -2.65 -18.50
CA PRO A 101 -15.41 -3.59 -19.38
C PRO A 101 -14.46 -4.10 -20.47
N VAL A 102 -14.60 -5.38 -20.81
CA VAL A 102 -13.94 -5.98 -21.97
C VAL A 102 -14.80 -5.78 -23.22
N VAL A 103 -14.21 -5.28 -24.28
CA VAL A 103 -14.91 -5.15 -25.58
C VAL A 103 -14.84 -6.47 -26.34
N GLY A 104 -16.01 -7.02 -26.70
CA GLY A 104 -16.10 -8.29 -27.38
C GLY A 104 -15.99 -9.50 -26.45
N THR A 105 -15.76 -10.66 -27.02
CA THR A 105 -15.64 -11.94 -26.31
C THR A 105 -14.22 -12.45 -26.37
N LEU A 106 -13.63 -12.80 -25.22
CA LEU A 106 -12.30 -13.38 -25.17
C LEU A 106 -12.35 -14.86 -25.62
N ALA A 107 -11.51 -15.20 -26.60
CA ALA A 107 -11.32 -16.59 -27.01
C ALA A 107 -10.55 -17.38 -25.96
N PRO A 108 -10.63 -18.74 -25.97
CA PRO A 108 -9.78 -19.57 -25.12
C PRO A 108 -8.29 -19.28 -25.35
N ALA A 109 -7.65 -18.74 -24.34
CA ALA A 109 -6.22 -18.39 -24.35
C ALA A 109 -5.79 -17.89 -22.96
N GLU A 110 -4.48 -17.68 -22.80
CA GLU A 110 -3.92 -16.93 -21.67
C GLU A 110 -3.91 -15.43 -21.96
N TYR A 111 -4.28 -14.64 -20.99
CA TYR A 111 -4.34 -13.18 -21.05
C TYR A 111 -3.53 -12.56 -19.93
N ALA A 112 -2.82 -11.48 -20.22
CA ALA A 112 -2.08 -10.68 -19.25
C ALA A 112 -2.80 -9.36 -18.97
N VAL A 113 -3.00 -9.08 -17.68
CA VAL A 113 -3.56 -7.82 -17.19
C VAL A 113 -2.42 -6.99 -16.62
N THR A 114 -2.12 -5.88 -17.23
CA THR A 114 -1.18 -4.88 -16.71
C THR A 114 -1.98 -3.70 -16.18
N TRP A 115 -1.71 -3.31 -14.95
CA TRP A 115 -2.45 -2.23 -14.29
C TRP A 115 -1.50 -1.19 -13.70
N HIS A 116 -1.99 0.00 -13.56
CA HIS A 116 -1.36 1.09 -12.81
C HIS A 116 -2.43 1.82 -12.00
N ALA A 117 -2.07 2.29 -10.83
CA ALA A 117 -2.93 3.06 -9.96
C ALA A 117 -2.19 4.19 -9.28
N LEU A 118 -2.87 5.33 -9.17
CA LEU A 118 -2.44 6.45 -8.35
C LEU A 118 -3.36 6.52 -7.14
N SER A 119 -2.81 6.31 -5.95
CA SER A 119 -3.58 6.45 -4.72
C SER A 119 -3.90 7.90 -4.40
N SER A 120 -4.90 8.13 -3.56
CA SER A 120 -5.34 9.47 -3.15
C SER A 120 -4.25 10.28 -2.44
N ASP A 121 -3.24 9.61 -1.88
CA ASP A 121 -2.07 10.24 -1.25
C ASP A 121 -0.94 10.60 -2.24
N GLY A 122 -1.11 10.31 -3.54
CA GLY A 122 -0.17 10.66 -4.61
C GLY A 122 0.87 9.60 -4.95
N HIS A 123 0.81 8.40 -4.38
CA HIS A 123 1.73 7.31 -4.69
C HIS A 123 1.25 6.49 -5.89
N LYS A 124 2.18 6.16 -6.80
CA LYS A 124 1.93 5.32 -7.97
C LYS A 124 2.34 3.88 -7.69
N THR A 125 1.47 2.95 -8.06
CA THR A 125 1.75 1.51 -8.04
C THR A 125 1.34 0.90 -9.36
N SER A 126 1.95 -0.23 -9.71
CA SER A 126 1.64 -0.97 -10.93
C SER A 126 1.95 -2.45 -10.76
N GLY A 127 1.39 -3.28 -11.59
CA GLY A 127 1.65 -4.70 -11.60
C GLY A 127 1.08 -5.39 -12.83
N THR A 128 1.37 -6.68 -12.92
CA THR A 128 0.87 -7.55 -14.00
C THR A 128 0.50 -8.90 -13.41
N TYR A 129 -0.60 -9.47 -13.88
CA TYR A 129 -0.98 -10.86 -13.60
C TYR A 129 -1.59 -11.49 -14.85
N VAL A 130 -1.71 -12.81 -14.85
CA VAL A 130 -2.27 -13.57 -15.95
C VAL A 130 -3.48 -14.39 -15.49
N PHE A 131 -4.39 -14.66 -16.40
CA PHE A 131 -5.47 -15.63 -16.27
C PHE A 131 -5.70 -16.36 -17.58
N THR A 132 -6.38 -17.50 -17.54
CA THR A 132 -6.64 -18.33 -18.71
C THR A 132 -8.14 -18.49 -18.90
N VAL A 133 -8.61 -18.34 -20.14
CA VAL A 133 -9.96 -18.70 -20.57
C VAL A 133 -9.90 -20.05 -21.25
N LYS A 134 -10.82 -20.98 -20.91
CA LYS A 134 -10.97 -22.30 -21.53
C LYS A 134 -12.29 -22.43 -22.27
#